data_3b33368a88a43b2bbb0c7037b421c389
#
_entry.id   3b33368a88a43b2bbb0c7037b421c389
#
_cell.length_a   1.000
_cell.length_b   1.000
_cell.length_c   1.000
_cell.angle_alpha   90.00
_cell.angle_beta   90.00
_cell.angle_gamma   90.00
#
_symmetry.space_group_name_H-M   'P 1'
#
loop_
_entity.id
_entity.type
_entity.pdbx_description
1 polymer ?
#
loop_
_entity_poly.entity_id
_entity_poly.type
_entity_poly.pdbx_seq_one_letter_code
_entity_poly.pdbx_strand_id
1 'polypeptide(L)'
;MKKGLKIVLIILVIIIILGIVFFAIDYNRVQKQEKPIFCIKAGTLLDGGTVEYLGLGYKVIDFHTVAGFDDIKIGTWFMNYNDFNEEIKEYANNW
;
A
#
# COMPACT_ATOMS: atom_id res chain seq x y z
N MET A 1 7.33 18.23 31.75
CA MET A 1 7.75 17.34 30.66
C MET A 1 9.19 17.66 30.26
N LYS A 2 10.04 16.69 30.18
CA LYS A 2 11.45 16.88 29.79
C LYS A 2 11.51 17.34 28.32
N LYS A 3 12.46 18.24 28.02
CA LYS A 3 12.62 18.79 26.66
C LYS A 3 12.73 17.70 25.60
N GLY A 4 13.46 16.59 25.87
CA GLY A 4 13.61 15.50 24.94
C GLY A 4 12.29 14.82 24.59
N LEU A 5 11.43 14.59 25.58
CA LEU A 5 10.12 13.99 25.37
C LEU A 5 9.20 14.90 24.54
N LYS A 6 9.25 16.21 24.80
CA LYS A 6 8.47 17.19 24.04
C LYS A 6 8.87 17.21 22.57
N ILE A 7 10.18 17.17 22.28
CA ILE A 7 10.70 17.13 20.91
C ILE A 7 10.24 15.85 20.20
N VAL A 8 10.32 14.70 20.87
CA VAL A 8 9.88 13.41 20.33
C VAL A 8 8.38 13.45 19.97
N LEU A 9 7.55 14.02 20.86
CA LEU A 9 6.11 14.13 20.61
C LEU A 9 5.81 15.02 19.41
N ILE A 10 6.53 16.13 19.26
CA ILE A 10 6.37 17.03 18.11
C ILE A 10 6.73 16.30 16.81
N ILE A 11 7.83 15.56 16.80
CA ILE A 11 8.28 14.78 15.63
C ILE A 11 7.23 13.73 15.27
N LEU A 12 6.68 13.02 16.26
CA LEU A 12 5.65 12.01 16.02
C LEU A 12 4.40 12.62 15.41
N VAL A 13 3.97 13.77 15.89
CA VAL A 13 2.80 14.48 15.33
C VAL A 13 3.04 14.87 13.87
N ILE A 14 4.22 15.37 13.55
CA ILE A 14 4.59 15.74 12.18
C ILE A 14 4.56 14.51 11.29
N ILE A 15 5.11 13.37 11.72
CA ILE A 15 5.13 12.13 10.96
C ILE A 15 3.69 11.64 10.70
N ILE A 16 2.82 11.71 11.70
CA ILE A 16 1.42 11.31 11.57
C ILE A 16 0.71 12.18 10.54
N ILE A 17 0.90 13.50 10.60
CA ILE A 17 0.29 14.45 9.65
C ILE A 17 0.78 14.15 8.22
N LEU A 18 2.09 13.96 8.04
CA LEU A 18 2.65 13.61 6.74
C LEU A 18 2.09 12.28 6.23
N GLY A 19 1.96 11.30 7.12
CA GLY A 19 1.38 9.99 6.75
C GLY A 19 -0.05 10.12 6.26
N ILE A 20 -0.87 10.95 6.92
CA ILE A 20 -2.25 11.19 6.52
C ILE A 20 -2.30 11.85 5.14
N VAL A 21 -1.48 12.87 4.90
CA VAL A 21 -1.43 13.57 3.62
C VAL A 21 -0.97 12.62 2.51
N PHE A 22 0.09 11.87 2.73
CA PHE A 22 0.61 10.92 1.76
C PHE A 22 -0.40 9.82 1.44
N PHE A 23 -1.06 9.31 2.49
CA PHE A 23 -2.12 8.30 2.32
C PHE A 23 -3.27 8.85 1.47
N ALA A 24 -3.72 10.07 1.75
CA ALA A 24 -4.84 10.68 1.01
C ALA A 24 -4.51 10.81 -0.47
N ILE A 25 -3.30 11.26 -0.79
CA ILE A 25 -2.86 11.42 -2.18
C ILE A 25 -2.74 10.06 -2.86
N ASP A 26 -2.07 9.10 -2.24
CA ASP A 26 -1.88 7.77 -2.82
C ASP A 26 -3.20 7.00 -2.90
N TYR A 27 -4.09 7.16 -1.93
CA TYR A 27 -5.43 6.57 -1.99
C TYR A 27 -6.20 7.06 -3.22
N ASN A 28 -6.16 8.37 -3.47
CA ASN A 28 -6.82 8.96 -4.63
C ASN A 28 -6.22 8.42 -5.94
N ARG A 29 -4.91 8.27 -6.00
CA ARG A 29 -4.23 7.69 -7.17
C ARG A 29 -4.64 6.22 -7.37
N VAL A 30 -4.68 5.44 -6.30
CA VAL A 30 -5.09 4.03 -6.36
C VAL A 30 -6.53 3.89 -6.86
N GLN A 31 -7.44 4.76 -6.43
CA GLN A 31 -8.82 4.76 -6.92
C GLN A 31 -8.90 5.01 -8.42
N LYS A 32 -7.92 5.70 -8.99
CA LYS A 32 -7.81 5.94 -10.43
C LYS A 32 -6.97 4.89 -11.14
N GLN A 33 -6.61 3.81 -10.47
CA GLN A 33 -5.75 2.74 -10.97
C GLN A 33 -4.35 3.25 -11.35
N GLU A 34 -3.85 4.24 -10.61
CA GLU A 34 -2.52 4.80 -10.79
C GLU A 34 -1.59 4.33 -9.66
N LYS A 35 -0.29 4.27 -9.95
CA LYS A 35 0.71 3.87 -8.95
C LYS A 35 0.85 4.92 -7.86
N PRO A 36 1.13 4.51 -6.60
CA PRO A 36 1.39 5.47 -5.53
C PRO A 36 2.70 6.23 -5.78
N ILE A 37 2.78 7.47 -5.28
CA ILE A 37 3.98 8.30 -5.42
C ILE A 37 4.75 8.50 -4.12
N PHE A 38 4.10 8.30 -2.97
CA PHE A 38 4.73 8.46 -1.65
C PHE A 38 5.07 7.12 -1.01
N CYS A 39 5.20 6.08 -1.82
CA CYS A 39 5.59 4.74 -1.38
C CYS A 39 6.93 4.36 -2.00
N ILE A 40 7.68 3.50 -1.30
CA ILE A 40 8.86 2.86 -1.85
C ILE A 40 8.50 1.45 -2.32
N LYS A 41 9.09 1.04 -3.42
CA LYS A 41 8.90 -0.31 -3.96
C LYS A 41 9.56 -1.31 -3.01
N ALA A 42 8.74 -2.17 -2.39
CA ALA A 42 9.22 -3.15 -1.42
C ALA A 42 9.64 -4.47 -2.08
N GLY A 43 8.99 -4.84 -3.17
CA GLY A 43 9.33 -6.08 -3.87
C GLY A 43 8.40 -6.35 -5.05
N THR A 44 8.80 -7.35 -5.84
CA THR A 44 8.03 -7.85 -6.98
C THR A 44 7.79 -9.34 -6.76
N LEU A 45 6.54 -9.77 -6.94
CA LEU A 45 6.16 -11.17 -6.77
C LEU A 45 6.27 -11.92 -8.11
N LEU A 46 6.54 -13.22 -8.02
CA LEU A 46 6.71 -14.08 -9.20
C LEU A 46 5.37 -14.65 -9.68
N ASP A 47 4.38 -13.78 -9.87
CA ASP A 47 3.02 -14.19 -10.26
C ASP A 47 2.56 -13.53 -11.57
N GLY A 48 3.48 -12.87 -12.26
CA GLY A 48 3.18 -12.12 -13.49
C GLY A 48 3.57 -10.66 -13.39
N GLY A 49 4.11 -10.22 -12.24
CA GLY A 49 4.62 -8.87 -12.09
C GLY A 49 3.95 -8.03 -11.02
N THR A 50 3.26 -8.66 -10.06
CA THR A 50 2.69 -7.94 -8.91
C THR A 50 3.79 -7.24 -8.12
N VAL A 51 3.57 -5.98 -7.79
CA VAL A 51 4.55 -5.15 -7.07
C VAL A 51 3.94 -4.68 -5.76
N GLU A 52 4.70 -4.78 -4.67
CA GLU A 52 4.33 -4.24 -3.37
C GLU A 52 5.05 -2.92 -3.12
N TYR A 53 4.30 -1.95 -2.61
CA TYR A 53 4.80 -0.63 -2.22
C TYR A 53 4.53 -0.39 -0.75
N LEU A 54 5.52 0.13 -0.02
CA LEU A 54 5.37 0.50 1.38
C LEU A 54 5.34 2.02 1.51
N GLY A 55 4.27 2.52 2.11
CA GLY A 55 4.12 3.93 2.46
C GLY A 55 4.30 4.18 3.94
N LEU A 56 3.97 5.37 4.38
CA LEU A 56 4.10 5.79 5.77
C LEU A 56 2.85 5.38 6.54
N GLY A 57 2.86 4.15 7.08
CA GLY A 57 1.73 3.57 7.81
C GLY A 57 0.72 2.83 6.93
N TYR A 58 0.95 2.75 5.63
CA TYR A 58 0.06 2.05 4.70
C TYR A 58 0.87 1.26 3.68
N LYS A 59 0.17 0.45 2.89
CA LYS A 59 0.76 -0.44 1.90
C LYS A 59 -0.11 -0.47 0.66
N VAL A 60 0.52 -0.54 -0.51
CA VAL A 60 -0.18 -0.66 -1.79
C VAL A 60 0.33 -1.92 -2.49
N ILE A 61 -0.59 -2.72 -3.01
CA ILE A 61 -0.25 -3.88 -3.81
C ILE A 61 -0.84 -3.68 -5.20
N ASP A 62 0.04 -3.61 -6.20
CA ASP A 62 -0.32 -3.47 -7.60
C ASP A 62 -0.29 -4.86 -8.23
N PHE A 63 -1.47 -5.49 -8.35
CA PHE A 63 -1.61 -6.87 -8.82
C PHE A 63 -1.50 -6.94 -10.34
N HIS A 64 -0.58 -7.80 -10.81
CA HIS A 64 -0.43 -8.17 -12.20
C HIS A 64 -0.17 -9.67 -12.24
N THR A 65 -1.23 -10.46 -12.17
CA THR A 65 -1.10 -11.92 -12.14
C THR A 65 -1.06 -12.53 -13.54
N VAL A 66 -0.49 -13.73 -13.64
CA VAL A 66 -0.45 -14.49 -14.89
C VAL A 66 -1.87 -14.79 -15.39
N ALA A 67 -2.82 -14.97 -14.47
CA ALA A 67 -4.23 -15.22 -14.83
C ALA A 67 -4.94 -13.97 -15.37
N GLY A 68 -4.27 -12.81 -15.39
CA GLY A 68 -4.85 -11.56 -15.90
C GLY A 68 -5.55 -10.71 -14.87
N PHE A 69 -5.42 -11.05 -13.58
CA PHE A 69 -5.98 -10.22 -12.50
C PHE A 69 -5.09 -8.99 -12.34
N ASP A 70 -5.61 -7.85 -12.76
CA ASP A 70 -4.93 -6.55 -12.66
C ASP A 70 -5.77 -5.61 -11.79
N ASP A 71 -5.23 -5.22 -10.65
CA ASP A 71 -5.91 -4.28 -9.75
C ASP A 71 -4.87 -3.67 -8.80
N ILE A 72 -5.22 -2.55 -8.18
CA ILE A 72 -4.38 -1.91 -7.18
C ILE A 72 -5.17 -1.83 -5.89
N LYS A 73 -4.61 -2.37 -4.81
CA LYS A 73 -5.23 -2.36 -3.48
C LYS A 73 -4.39 -1.56 -2.51
N ILE A 74 -5.04 -0.79 -1.65
CA ILE A 74 -4.39 0.02 -0.62
C ILE A 74 -4.98 -0.37 0.75
N GLY A 75 -4.12 -0.47 1.73
CA GLY A 75 -4.53 -0.81 3.09
C GLY A 75 -3.44 -0.50 4.09
N THR A 76 -3.57 -1.03 5.30
CA THR A 76 -2.55 -0.86 6.34
C THR A 76 -1.32 -1.72 6.06
N TRP A 77 -0.25 -1.52 6.84
CA TRP A 77 0.94 -2.36 6.74
C TRP A 77 0.65 -3.85 6.99
N PHE A 78 -0.47 -4.18 7.62
CA PHE A 78 -0.87 -5.57 7.91
C PHE A 78 -1.52 -6.25 6.71
N MET A 79 -1.83 -5.50 5.65
CA MET A 79 -2.36 -6.06 4.42
C MET A 79 -1.31 -6.90 3.71
N ASN A 80 -1.67 -8.11 3.31
CA ASN A 80 -0.76 -9.05 2.65
C ASN A 80 -1.34 -9.52 1.33
N TYR A 81 -0.46 -9.95 0.42
CA TYR A 81 -0.86 -10.56 -0.84
C TYR A 81 -1.84 -11.71 -0.60
N ASN A 82 -1.57 -12.54 0.41
CA ASN A 82 -2.39 -13.72 0.71
C ASN A 82 -3.81 -13.38 1.15
N ASP A 83 -4.08 -12.15 1.58
CA ASP A 83 -5.43 -11.71 1.94
C ASP A 83 -6.37 -11.69 0.74
N PHE A 84 -5.82 -11.67 -0.48
CA PHE A 84 -6.57 -11.59 -1.72
C PHE A 84 -6.58 -12.91 -2.51
N ASN A 85 -6.11 -14.01 -1.92
CA ASN A 85 -6.06 -15.30 -2.60
C ASN A 85 -7.42 -15.78 -3.10
N GLU A 86 -8.47 -15.59 -2.31
CA GLU A 86 -9.83 -15.99 -2.69
C GLU A 86 -10.32 -15.17 -3.88
N GLU A 87 -10.09 -13.86 -3.87
CA GLU A 87 -10.48 -12.97 -4.95
C GLU A 87 -9.76 -13.34 -6.25
N ILE A 88 -8.47 -13.63 -6.17
CA ILE A 88 -7.67 -14.03 -7.33
C ILE A 88 -8.14 -15.37 -7.87
N LYS A 89 -8.45 -16.33 -6.99
CA LYS A 89 -8.97 -17.64 -7.39
C LYS A 89 -10.33 -17.53 -8.08
N GLU A 90 -11.23 -16.72 -7.55
CA GLU A 90 -12.53 -16.48 -8.17
C GLU A 90 -12.36 -15.91 -9.57
N TYR A 91 -11.47 -14.94 -9.73
CA TYR A 91 -11.19 -14.35 -11.04
C TYR A 91 -10.69 -15.41 -12.02
N ALA A 92 -9.75 -16.25 -11.59
CA ALA A 92 -9.18 -17.29 -12.43
C ALA A 92 -10.21 -18.37 -12.81
N ASN A 93 -11.15 -18.67 -11.91
CA ASN A 93 -12.17 -19.71 -12.12
C ASN A 93 -13.34 -19.23 -12.99
N ASN A 94 -13.51 -17.93 -13.18
CA ASN A 94 -14.60 -17.36 -13.96
C ASN A 94 -14.24 -17.15 -15.44
N TRP A 95 -13.13 -17.71 -15.86
CA TRP A 95 -12.67 -17.64 -17.26
C TRP A 95 -13.44 -18.56 -18.19
#